data_d03de6a27bf4a8d7f58d45a6c0d5d9fb
#
_entry.id   d03de6a27bf4a8d7f58d45a6c0d5d9fb
#
_cell.length_a   1.000
_cell.length_b   1.000
_cell.length_c   1.000
_cell.angle_alpha   90.00
_cell.angle_beta   90.00
_cell.angle_gamma   90.00
#
_symmetry.space_group_name_H-M   'P 1'
#
loop_
_entity.id
_entity.type
_entity.pdbx_description
1 polymer ?
#
loop_
_entity_poly.entity_id
_entity_poly.type
_entity_poly.pdbx_seq_one_letter_code
_entity_poly.pdbx_strand_id
1 'polypeptide(L)' 'MKSNAKIEIEVFDNGYIKVGVEGQFTDLTVGFCAGVAQVVQLASKNVNKTPEELLNIVTAGMRHALGDALSEKERVTH' A
#
# COMPACT_ATOMS: atom_id res chain seq x y z
N MET A 1 14.29 -14.10 -15.42
CA MET A 1 13.17 -14.44 -14.53
C MET A 1 11.88 -13.78 -15.03
N LYS A 2 10.80 -14.51 -14.94
CA LYS A 2 9.50 -14.01 -15.38
C LYS A 2 8.73 -13.49 -14.17
N SER A 3 8.17 -12.30 -14.27
CA SER A 3 7.37 -11.71 -13.21
C SER A 3 5.94 -12.22 -13.28
N ASN A 4 5.42 -12.73 -12.17
CA ASN A 4 4.03 -13.20 -12.08
C ASN A 4 3.06 -12.12 -11.64
N ALA A 5 3.58 -11.08 -11.00
CA ALA A 5 2.76 -9.96 -10.54
C ALA A 5 3.63 -8.74 -10.40
N LYS A 6 3.01 -7.57 -10.53
CA LYS A 6 3.72 -6.32 -10.44
C LYS A 6 2.85 -5.26 -9.79
N ILE A 7 3.42 -4.53 -8.85
CA ILE A 7 2.77 -3.41 -8.19
C ILE A 7 3.70 -2.21 -8.34
N GLU A 8 3.19 -1.12 -8.89
CA GLU A 8 3.94 0.13 -9.01
C GLU A 8 3.18 1.22 -8.29
N ILE A 9 3.89 1.96 -7.46
CA ILE A 9 3.33 3.08 -6.74
C ILE A 9 4.29 4.25 -6.87
N GLU A 10 3.79 5.38 -7.38
CA GLU A 10 4.56 6.62 -7.45
C GLU A 10 3.82 7.70 -6.73
N VAL A 11 4.52 8.41 -5.87
CA VAL A 11 3.97 9.57 -5.17
C VAL A 11 4.73 10.80 -5.65
N PHE A 12 4.00 11.74 -6.23
CA PHE A 12 4.59 12.94 -6.81
C PHE A 12 4.60 14.08 -5.79
N ASP A 13 5.44 15.06 -6.03
CA ASP A 13 5.63 16.17 -5.09
C ASP A 13 4.40 17.07 -4.95
N ASN A 14 3.48 17.03 -5.94
CA ASN A 14 2.22 17.76 -5.87
C ASN A 14 1.10 16.98 -5.17
N GLY A 15 1.44 15.82 -4.59
CA GLY A 15 0.47 14.98 -3.90
C GLY A 15 -0.27 13.98 -4.78
N TYR A 16 -0.01 14.00 -6.08
CA TYR A 16 -0.62 13.02 -6.98
C TYR A 16 -0.02 11.64 -6.76
N ILE A 17 -0.87 10.62 -6.79
CA ILE A 17 -0.44 9.23 -6.59
C ILE A 17 -0.86 8.41 -7.81
N LYS A 18 0.11 7.69 -8.36
CA LYS A 18 -0.13 6.78 -9.48
C LYS A 18 0.06 5.35 -9.00
N VAL A 19 -0.92 4.50 -9.24
CA VAL A 19 -0.87 3.09 -8.85
C VAL A 19 -1.14 2.22 -10.06
N GLY A 20 -0.24 1.27 -10.31
CA GLY A 20 -0.41 0.26 -11.33
C GLY A 20 -0.35 -1.12 -10.70
N VAL A 21 -1.30 -1.99 -11.05
CA VAL A 21 -1.39 -3.34 -10.51
C VAL A 21 -1.60 -4.31 -11.64
N GLU A 22 -0.79 -5.37 -11.68
CA GLU A 22 -0.86 -6.41 -12.71
C GLU A 22 -0.56 -7.76 -12.08
N GLY A 23 -1.38 -8.77 -12.38
CA GLY A 23 -1.19 -10.12 -11.89
C GLY A 23 -2.40 -10.67 -11.16
N GLN A 24 -2.26 -11.90 -10.66
CA GLN A 24 -3.32 -12.56 -9.92
C GLN A 24 -3.30 -12.14 -8.45
N PHE A 25 -4.48 -12.18 -7.84
CA PHE A 25 -4.66 -11.71 -6.46
C PHE A 25 -3.70 -12.39 -5.48
N THR A 26 -3.50 -13.71 -5.61
CA THR A 26 -2.63 -14.45 -4.70
C THR A 26 -1.20 -13.93 -4.75
N ASP A 27 -0.66 -13.76 -5.96
CA ASP A 27 0.71 -13.26 -6.16
C ASP A 27 0.83 -11.80 -5.72
N LEU A 28 -0.19 -11.00 -6.01
CA LEU A 28 -0.22 -9.59 -5.60
C LEU A 28 -0.22 -9.45 -4.08
N THR A 29 -0.99 -10.31 -3.40
CA THR A 29 -1.07 -10.29 -1.94
C THR A 29 0.29 -10.63 -1.32
N VAL A 30 0.93 -11.67 -1.80
CA VAL A 30 2.25 -12.08 -1.30
C VAL A 30 3.27 -10.95 -1.53
N GLY A 31 3.29 -10.39 -2.73
CA GLY A 31 4.22 -9.32 -3.07
C GLY A 31 3.97 -8.07 -2.26
N PHE A 32 2.71 -7.70 -2.08
CA PHE A 32 2.36 -6.51 -1.30
C PHE A 32 2.76 -6.66 0.16
N CYS A 33 2.50 -7.80 0.76
CA CYS A 33 2.87 -8.06 2.15
C CYS A 33 4.39 -7.98 2.35
N ALA A 34 5.14 -8.58 1.42
CA ALA A 34 6.60 -8.51 1.47
C ALA A 34 7.10 -7.07 1.32
N GLY A 35 6.48 -6.31 0.43
CA GLY A 35 6.83 -4.92 0.21
C GLY A 35 6.58 -4.07 1.44
N VAL A 36 5.42 -4.24 2.08
CA VAL A 36 5.09 -3.51 3.31
C VAL A 36 6.08 -3.85 4.42
N ALA A 37 6.42 -5.13 4.56
CA ALA A 37 7.40 -5.55 5.57
C ALA A 37 8.73 -4.85 5.36
N GLN A 38 9.18 -4.75 4.11
CA GLN A 38 10.44 -4.10 3.79
C GLN A 38 10.41 -2.60 4.06
N VAL A 39 9.32 -1.94 3.70
CA VAL A 39 9.14 -0.51 3.97
C VAL A 39 9.17 -0.24 5.46
N VAL A 40 8.49 -1.07 6.25
CA VAL A 40 8.45 -0.94 7.71
C VAL A 40 9.84 -1.11 8.31
N GLN A 41 10.60 -2.11 7.84
CA GLN A 41 11.96 -2.34 8.33
C GLN A 41 12.89 -1.18 8.02
N LEU A 42 12.82 -0.66 6.80
CA LEU A 42 13.65 0.48 6.40
C LEU A 42 13.28 1.74 7.18
N ALA A 43 12.00 1.98 7.35
CA ALA A 43 11.53 3.16 8.07
C ALA A 43 11.93 3.11 9.54
N SER A 44 11.88 1.95 10.17
CA SER A 44 12.22 1.81 11.58
C SER A 44 13.66 2.18 11.90
N LYS A 45 14.54 2.13 10.91
CA LYS A 45 15.94 2.54 11.07
C LYS A 45 16.10 4.06 11.11
N ASN A 46 15.13 4.78 10.56
CA ASN A 46 15.22 6.23 10.40
C ASN A 46 14.32 6.99 11.36
N VAL A 47 13.38 6.31 12.00
CA VAL A 47 12.47 6.93 12.97
C VAL A 47 12.55 6.15 14.28
N ASN A 48 12.23 6.82 15.39
CA ASN A 48 12.31 6.20 16.71
C ASN A 48 11.03 5.43 17.02
N LYS A 49 10.73 4.44 16.20
CA LYS A 49 9.55 3.59 16.35
C LYS A 49 9.91 2.14 16.02
N THR A 50 9.25 1.19 16.66
CA THR A 50 9.45 -0.22 16.38
C THR A 50 8.76 -0.58 15.07
N PRO A 51 9.21 -1.67 14.40
CA PRO A 51 8.51 -2.14 13.20
C PRO A 51 7.03 -2.42 13.43
N GLU A 52 6.66 -2.91 14.62
CA GLU A 52 5.27 -3.20 14.95
C GLU A 52 4.43 -1.92 15.01
N GLU A 53 4.96 -0.86 15.62
CA GLU A 53 4.29 0.43 15.65
C GLU A 53 4.06 0.98 14.25
N LEU A 54 5.08 0.87 13.39
CA LEU A 54 4.98 1.33 12.01
C LEU A 54 3.97 0.50 11.22
N LEU A 55 3.94 -0.81 11.45
CA LEU A 55 2.96 -1.67 10.79
C LEU A 55 1.53 -1.26 11.16
N ASN A 56 1.31 -0.92 12.42
CA ASN A 56 -0.01 -0.45 12.86
C ASN A 56 -0.42 0.84 12.14
N ILE A 57 0.53 1.76 11.94
CA ILE A 57 0.28 3.01 11.22
C ILE A 57 -0.09 2.72 9.77
N VAL A 58 0.68 1.84 9.11
CA VAL A 58 0.42 1.47 7.71
C VAL A 58 -0.94 0.78 7.57
N THR A 59 -1.25 -0.15 8.48
CA THR A 59 -2.52 -0.87 8.45
C THR A 59 -3.70 0.08 8.63
N ALA A 60 -3.59 1.03 9.55
CA ALA A 60 -4.63 2.03 9.76
C ALA A 60 -4.82 2.89 8.51
N GLY A 61 -3.71 3.28 7.87
CA GLY A 61 -3.74 4.06 6.63
C GLY A 61 -4.43 3.31 5.50
N MET A 62 -4.16 2.01 5.37
CA MET A 62 -4.79 1.18 4.34
C MET A 62 -6.30 1.08 4.55
N ARG A 63 -6.74 0.88 5.79
CA ARG A 63 -8.17 0.83 6.10
C ARG A 63 -8.86 2.15 5.80
N HIS A 64 -8.21 3.24 6.12
CA HIS A 64 -8.74 4.57 5.86
C HIS A 64 -8.88 4.82 4.35
N ALA A 65 -7.84 4.48 3.59
CA ALA A 65 -7.86 4.65 2.13
C ALA A 65 -8.96 3.82 1.48
N LEU A 66 -9.16 2.58 1.96
CA LEU A 66 -10.23 1.73 1.43
C LEU A 66 -11.60 2.30 1.76
N GLY A 67 -11.78 2.81 2.98
CA GLY A 67 -13.03 3.45 3.38
C GLY A 67 -13.37 4.64 2.50
N ASP A 68 -12.40 5.49 2.20
CA ASP A 68 -12.58 6.64 1.31
C ASP A 68 -12.97 6.20 -0.10
N ALA A 69 -12.31 5.17 -0.63
CA ALA A 69 -12.61 4.65 -1.96
C ALA A 69 -14.03 4.08 -2.04
N LEU A 70 -14.45 3.36 -1.00
CA LEU A 70 -15.80 2.81 -0.95
C LEU A 70 -16.86 3.90 -0.84
N SER A 71 -16.58 4.95 -0.07
CA SER A 71 -17.48 6.09 0.08
C SER A 71 -17.68 6.82 -1.25
N GLU A 72 -16.61 7.04 -2.01
CA GLU A 72 -16.67 7.65 -3.32
C GLU A 72 -17.50 6.80 -4.29
N LYS A 73 -17.31 5.48 -4.23
CA LYS A 73 -18.05 4.56 -5.09
C LYS A 73 -19.56 4.62 -4.80
N GLU A 74 -19.93 4.73 -3.53
CA GLU A 74 -21.34 4.88 -3.14
C GLU A 74 -21.94 6.18 -3.66
N ARG A 75 -21.18 7.26 -3.64
CA ARG A 75 -21.63 8.56 -4.16
C ARG A 75 -21.90 8.50 -5.65
N VAL A 76 -21.07 7.76 -6.38
CA VAL A 76 -21.17 7.67 -7.84
C VAL A 76 -22.39 6.85 -8.28
N THR A 77 -22.85 5.92 -7.43
CA THR A 77 -24.01 5.09 -7.77
C THR A 77 -25.35 5.77 -7.54
N HIS A 78 -25.35 6.96 -7.02
CA HIS A 78 -26.54 7.78 -6.87
C HIS A 78 -26.68 8.75 -8.01
#